data_2b1f571bcd2a1ead6189de316dbb1262
#
_entry.id   2b1f571bcd2a1ead6189de316dbb1262
#
_cell.length_a   1.000
_cell.length_b   1.000
_cell.length_c   1.000
_cell.angle_alpha   90.00
_cell.angle_beta   90.00
_cell.angle_gamma   90.00
#
_symmetry.space_group_name_H-M   'P 1'
#
loop_
_entity.id
_entity.type
_entity.pdbx_description
1 polymer ?
#
loop_
_entity_poly.entity_id
_entity_poly.type
_entity_poly.pdbx_seq_one_letter_code
_entity_poly.pdbx_strand_id
1 'polypeptide(L)'
;EWSIEHVHPQNPKQIKSTEEALEWLGDYEVRYKDEDSESDNLDKIDKLKQELQNLNSNTVPTELSNRIKEFSDTVNEALGLHYIGNQALLDKSTNSKIGNKSFLKKRALILSESDKTRGSYIPLGTINNFLKKTTNTDKDKSIKVSYWSTQDAEDYTEDIKKLLVEFLPKSI
;
A
#
# COMPACT_ATOMS: atom_id res chain seq x y z
N GLU A 1 22.83 -2.94 -1.14
CA GLU A 1 22.09 -2.93 -2.42
C GLU A 1 20.72 -2.32 -2.19
N TRP A 2 20.31 -1.42 -3.10
CA TRP A 2 19.02 -0.73 -3.06
C TRP A 2 17.97 -1.50 -3.86
N SER A 3 16.72 -1.39 -3.44
CA SER A 3 15.56 -1.94 -4.14
C SER A 3 14.36 -1.00 -4.05
N ILE A 4 13.48 -1.09 -5.03
CA ILE A 4 12.21 -0.37 -5.03
C ILE A 4 11.19 -1.18 -4.24
N GLU A 5 10.48 -0.52 -3.35
CA GLU A 5 9.35 -1.03 -2.60
C GLU A 5 8.08 -0.30 -3.02
N HIS A 6 6.95 -1.01 -3.12
CA HIS A 6 5.65 -0.40 -3.35
C HIS A 6 5.05 0.05 -2.02
N VAL A 7 4.69 1.32 -1.91
CA VAL A 7 4.07 1.90 -0.72
C VAL A 7 2.71 1.25 -0.48
N HIS A 8 1.81 1.31 -1.46
CA HIS A 8 0.65 0.41 -1.52
C HIS A 8 1.13 -0.97 -1.99
N PRO A 9 0.85 -2.04 -1.25
CA PRO A 9 1.42 -3.34 -1.53
C PRO A 9 0.92 -3.93 -2.85
N GLN A 10 1.82 -4.64 -3.54
CA GLN A 10 1.41 -5.53 -4.63
C GLN A 10 0.60 -6.70 -4.08
N ASN A 11 -0.16 -7.35 -4.96
CA ASN A 11 -0.87 -8.55 -4.59
C ASN A 11 0.06 -9.67 -4.10
N PRO A 12 -0.36 -10.43 -3.11
CA PRO A 12 0.35 -11.65 -2.76
C PRO A 12 0.37 -12.57 -3.97
N LYS A 13 1.53 -13.17 -4.24
CA LYS A 13 1.66 -14.16 -5.33
C LYS A 13 0.70 -15.34 -5.16
N GLN A 14 0.41 -15.68 -3.91
CA GLN A 14 -0.53 -16.72 -3.53
C GLN A 14 -1.00 -16.49 -2.09
N ILE A 15 -2.30 -16.39 -1.90
CA ILE A 15 -2.92 -16.35 -0.57
C ILE A 15 -3.06 -17.79 -0.08
N LYS A 16 -2.43 -18.11 1.05
CA LYS A 16 -2.34 -19.47 1.56
C LYS A 16 -3.28 -19.74 2.74
N SER A 17 -3.55 -18.73 3.55
CA SER A 17 -4.38 -18.88 4.75
C SER A 17 -5.59 -17.97 4.73
N THR A 18 -6.65 -18.40 5.39
CA THR A 18 -7.88 -17.62 5.60
C THR A 18 -7.58 -16.31 6.33
N GLU A 19 -6.68 -16.33 7.31
CA GLU A 19 -6.25 -15.15 8.06
C GLU A 19 -5.59 -14.12 7.14
N GLU A 20 -4.65 -14.54 6.29
CA GLU A 20 -4.00 -13.67 5.30
C GLU A 20 -5.01 -13.06 4.33
N ALA A 21 -5.96 -13.87 3.84
CA ALA A 21 -7.02 -13.42 2.94
C ALA A 21 -7.93 -12.37 3.58
N LEU A 22 -8.36 -12.61 4.81
CA LEU A 22 -9.21 -11.68 5.57
C LEU A 22 -8.50 -10.36 5.87
N GLU A 23 -7.21 -10.41 6.16
CA GLU A 23 -6.39 -9.22 6.35
C GLU A 23 -6.34 -8.37 5.09
N TRP A 24 -6.03 -8.97 3.95
CA TRP A 24 -5.99 -8.28 2.66
C TRP A 24 -7.34 -7.62 2.31
N LEU A 25 -8.42 -8.37 2.44
CA LEU A 25 -9.76 -7.84 2.20
C LEU A 25 -10.13 -6.75 3.21
N GLY A 26 -9.65 -6.85 4.45
CA GLY A 26 -9.83 -5.84 5.49
C GLY A 26 -9.18 -4.50 5.13
N ASP A 27 -7.98 -4.52 4.58
CA ASP A 27 -7.29 -3.31 4.15
C ASP A 27 -8.04 -2.58 3.02
N TYR A 28 -8.56 -3.32 2.04
CA TYR A 28 -9.39 -2.75 0.98
C TYR A 28 -10.73 -2.22 1.50
N GLU A 29 -11.37 -2.93 2.44
CA GLU A 29 -12.62 -2.48 3.06
C GLU A 29 -12.46 -1.13 3.76
N VAL A 30 -11.41 -0.97 4.57
CA VAL A 30 -11.10 0.30 5.26
C VAL A 30 -10.96 1.43 4.26
N ARG A 31 -10.24 1.18 3.17
CA ARG A 31 -10.06 2.15 2.11
C ARG A 31 -11.38 2.58 1.48
N TYR A 32 -12.20 1.63 1.01
CA TYR A 32 -13.45 1.93 0.30
C TYR A 32 -14.49 2.60 1.20
N LYS A 33 -14.54 2.24 2.49
CA LYS A 33 -15.38 2.94 3.48
C LYS A 33 -14.96 4.39 3.72
N ASP A 34 -13.65 4.65 3.69
CA ASP A 34 -13.10 5.99 3.91
C ASP A 34 -13.24 6.90 2.68
N GLU A 35 -13.19 6.34 1.49
CA GLU A 35 -13.30 7.08 0.23
C GLU A 35 -14.77 7.40 -0.14
N ASP A 36 -15.73 7.03 0.73
CA ASP A 36 -17.19 7.24 0.55
C ASP A 36 -17.68 6.78 -0.84
N SER A 37 -17.02 5.76 -1.37
CA SER A 37 -17.37 5.21 -2.65
C SER A 37 -18.53 4.23 -2.48
N GLU A 38 -19.72 4.57 -2.99
CA GLU A 38 -20.79 3.61 -3.29
C GLU A 38 -20.22 2.55 -4.20
N SER A 39 -19.68 1.47 -3.66
CA SER A 39 -18.93 0.61 -4.52
C SER A 39 -19.43 -0.81 -4.48
N ASP A 40 -19.75 -1.32 -5.66
CA ASP A 40 -19.79 -2.77 -5.96
C ASP A 40 -18.60 -3.51 -5.34
N ASN A 41 -17.54 -2.79 -4.98
CA ASN A 41 -16.34 -3.33 -4.37
C ASN A 41 -16.55 -3.70 -2.90
N LEU A 42 -17.32 -2.94 -2.12
CA LEU A 42 -17.66 -3.32 -0.74
C LEU A 42 -18.50 -4.59 -0.72
N ASP A 43 -19.49 -4.70 -1.62
CA ASP A 43 -20.30 -5.92 -1.77
C ASP A 43 -19.45 -7.14 -2.18
N LYS A 44 -18.46 -6.94 -3.05
CA LYS A 44 -17.54 -8.01 -3.45
C LYS A 44 -16.65 -8.44 -2.26
N ILE A 45 -16.12 -7.47 -1.50
CA ILE A 45 -15.33 -7.74 -0.29
C ILE A 45 -16.14 -8.52 0.71
N ASP A 46 -17.37 -8.11 0.99
CA ASP A 46 -18.24 -8.77 1.96
C ASP A 46 -18.55 -10.21 1.55
N LYS A 47 -18.86 -10.46 0.27
CA LYS A 47 -19.07 -11.80 -0.25
C LYS A 47 -17.84 -12.69 -0.09
N LEU A 48 -16.66 -12.18 -0.48
CA LEU A 48 -15.40 -12.92 -0.34
C LEU A 48 -15.07 -13.23 1.13
N LYS A 49 -15.32 -12.28 2.05
CA LYS A 49 -15.13 -12.49 3.49
C LYS A 49 -16.08 -13.54 4.05
N GLN A 50 -17.35 -13.50 3.66
CA GLN A 50 -18.33 -14.51 4.07
C GLN A 50 -17.94 -15.92 3.58
N GLU A 51 -17.50 -16.06 2.33
CA GLU A 51 -17.03 -17.34 1.82
C GLU A 51 -15.82 -17.85 2.62
N LEU A 52 -14.85 -16.99 2.95
CA LEU A 52 -13.69 -17.34 3.76
C LEU A 52 -14.08 -17.77 5.19
N GLN A 53 -15.02 -17.06 5.82
CA GLN A 53 -15.48 -17.37 7.17
C GLN A 53 -16.26 -18.69 7.24
N ASN A 54 -16.88 -19.10 6.14
CA ASN A 54 -17.59 -20.37 6.03
C ASN A 54 -16.67 -21.57 5.76
N LEU A 55 -15.37 -21.35 5.55
CA LEU A 55 -14.41 -22.44 5.37
C LEU A 55 -14.17 -23.16 6.71
N ASN A 56 -14.24 -24.48 6.67
CA ASN A 56 -13.92 -25.32 7.84
C ASN A 56 -12.41 -25.58 8.00
N SER A 57 -11.57 -24.89 7.24
CA SER A 57 -10.12 -25.03 7.24
C SER A 57 -9.43 -23.67 7.11
N ASN A 58 -8.20 -23.57 7.60
CA ASN A 58 -7.38 -22.38 7.44
C ASN A 58 -6.73 -22.28 6.04
N THR A 59 -6.95 -23.26 5.17
CA THR A 59 -6.40 -23.26 3.81
C THR A 59 -7.44 -22.71 2.84
N VAL A 60 -7.05 -21.69 2.07
CA VAL A 60 -7.92 -21.08 1.05
C VAL A 60 -7.93 -21.96 -0.20
N PRO A 61 -9.11 -22.39 -0.69
CA PRO A 61 -9.22 -23.09 -1.98
C PRO A 61 -8.64 -22.26 -3.12
N THR A 62 -8.03 -22.93 -4.09
CA THR A 62 -7.36 -22.25 -5.23
C THR A 62 -8.30 -21.32 -5.99
N GLU A 63 -9.54 -21.73 -6.22
CA GLU A 63 -10.54 -20.92 -6.91
C GLU A 63 -10.85 -19.61 -6.16
N LEU A 64 -11.05 -19.69 -4.84
CA LEU A 64 -11.30 -18.52 -4.00
C LEU A 64 -10.06 -17.62 -3.93
N SER A 65 -8.86 -18.20 -3.82
CA SER A 65 -7.59 -17.48 -3.87
C SER A 65 -7.42 -16.70 -5.20
N ASN A 66 -7.80 -17.31 -6.33
CA ASN A 66 -7.76 -16.65 -7.63
C ASN A 66 -8.75 -15.48 -7.71
N ARG A 67 -9.97 -15.64 -7.22
CA ARG A 67 -10.97 -14.56 -7.19
C ARG A 67 -10.53 -13.38 -6.32
N ILE A 68 -9.93 -13.64 -5.18
CA ILE A 68 -9.36 -12.60 -4.32
C ILE A 68 -8.21 -11.89 -5.05
N LYS A 69 -7.37 -12.66 -5.74
CA LYS A 69 -6.27 -12.10 -6.53
C LYS A 69 -6.79 -11.22 -7.67
N GLU A 70 -7.75 -11.67 -8.45
CA GLU A 70 -8.38 -10.90 -9.54
C GLU A 70 -8.99 -9.59 -9.03
N PHE A 71 -9.70 -9.65 -7.89
CA PHE A 71 -10.20 -8.45 -7.22
C PHE A 71 -9.06 -7.49 -6.86
N SER A 72 -8.01 -7.99 -6.23
CA SER A 72 -6.84 -7.19 -5.87
C SER A 72 -6.12 -6.61 -7.08
N ASP A 73 -5.98 -7.37 -8.18
CA ASP A 73 -5.37 -6.90 -9.43
C ASP A 73 -6.16 -5.72 -10.01
N THR A 74 -7.50 -5.82 -10.04
CA THR A 74 -8.38 -4.73 -10.50
C THR A 74 -8.20 -3.46 -9.65
N VAL A 75 -8.14 -3.61 -8.33
CA VAL A 75 -7.92 -2.47 -7.42
C VAL A 75 -6.55 -1.84 -7.66
N ASN A 76 -5.51 -2.64 -7.78
CA ASN A 76 -4.14 -2.18 -7.97
C ASN A 76 -3.94 -1.49 -9.32
N GLU A 77 -4.60 -1.95 -10.36
CA GLU A 77 -4.60 -1.30 -11.67
C GLU A 77 -5.22 0.09 -11.59
N ALA A 78 -6.39 0.20 -10.94
CA ALA A 78 -7.06 1.48 -10.72
C ALA A 78 -6.22 2.47 -9.88
N LEU A 79 -5.35 1.95 -8.99
CA LEU A 79 -4.45 2.74 -8.14
C LEU A 79 -3.14 3.14 -8.81
N GLY A 80 -2.86 2.66 -10.03
CA GLY A 80 -1.58 2.90 -10.68
C GLY A 80 -0.41 2.32 -9.89
N LEU A 81 -0.46 1.03 -9.57
CA LEU A 81 0.50 0.33 -8.70
C LEU A 81 1.97 0.63 -9.02
N HIS A 82 2.33 0.76 -10.30
CA HIS A 82 3.70 0.97 -10.77
C HIS A 82 4.07 2.44 -10.98
N TYR A 83 3.20 3.39 -10.66
CA TYR A 83 3.53 4.81 -10.75
C TYR A 83 4.56 5.21 -9.69
N ILE A 84 5.39 6.19 -10.02
CA ILE A 84 6.44 6.70 -9.13
C ILE A 84 5.88 7.12 -7.75
N GLY A 85 4.67 7.66 -7.73
CA GLY A 85 3.98 8.04 -6.50
C GLY A 85 3.65 6.87 -5.55
N ASN A 86 3.76 5.63 -6.04
CA ASN A 86 3.61 4.43 -5.22
C ASN A 86 4.95 3.72 -4.96
N GLN A 87 6.08 4.35 -5.19
CA GLN A 87 7.39 3.72 -5.08
C GLN A 87 8.23 4.39 -4.00
N ALA A 88 8.96 3.61 -3.24
CA ALA A 88 9.89 4.07 -2.23
C ALA A 88 11.20 3.28 -2.33
N LEU A 89 12.31 3.90 -1.91
CA LEU A 89 13.62 3.28 -1.95
C LEU A 89 13.97 2.67 -0.60
N LEU A 90 14.33 1.39 -0.59
CA LEU A 90 14.80 0.68 0.61
C LEU A 90 16.05 -0.13 0.31
N ASP A 91 16.81 -0.44 1.36
CA ASP A 91 17.82 -1.48 1.22
C ASP A 91 17.16 -2.86 1.08
N LYS A 92 17.85 -3.77 0.38
CA LYS A 92 17.32 -5.09 0.05
C LYS A 92 16.92 -5.93 1.28
N SER A 93 17.64 -5.76 2.40
CA SER A 93 17.35 -6.52 3.63
C SER A 93 16.08 -6.02 4.31
N THR A 94 15.89 -4.71 4.37
CA THR A 94 14.68 -4.09 4.90
C THR A 94 13.47 -4.39 4.01
N ASN A 95 13.65 -4.29 2.69
CA ASN A 95 12.60 -4.65 1.73
C ASN A 95 12.16 -6.11 1.88
N SER A 96 13.10 -7.03 2.05
CA SER A 96 12.78 -8.47 2.28
C SER A 96 12.01 -8.70 3.59
N LYS A 97 12.30 -7.94 4.66
CA LYS A 97 11.58 -8.05 5.94
C LYS A 97 10.15 -7.50 5.84
N ILE A 98 9.99 -6.40 5.12
CA ILE A 98 8.71 -5.75 4.91
C ILE A 98 7.82 -6.64 4.06
N GLY A 99 8.36 -7.14 2.94
CA GLY A 99 7.63 -7.99 2.02
C GLY A 99 6.32 -7.36 1.56
N ASN A 100 5.39 -8.21 1.16
CA ASN A 100 4.12 -7.78 0.59
C ASN A 100 3.02 -7.61 1.67
N LYS A 101 3.33 -6.87 2.73
CA LYS A 101 2.39 -6.58 3.83
C LYS A 101 1.52 -5.37 3.51
N SER A 102 0.40 -5.24 4.24
CA SER A 102 -0.45 -4.04 4.17
C SER A 102 0.32 -2.75 4.45
N PHE A 103 -0.20 -1.62 3.94
CA PHE A 103 0.40 -0.31 4.18
C PHE A 103 0.64 -0.05 5.67
N LEU A 104 -0.35 -0.35 6.52
CA LEU A 104 -0.26 -0.13 7.95
C LEU A 104 0.86 -0.95 8.59
N LYS A 105 1.01 -2.22 8.20
CA LYS A 105 2.10 -3.09 8.68
C LYS A 105 3.46 -2.64 8.16
N LYS A 106 3.56 -2.26 6.89
CA LYS A 106 4.78 -1.69 6.31
C LYS A 106 5.20 -0.43 7.06
N ARG A 107 4.24 0.47 7.30
CA ARG A 107 4.45 1.70 8.05
C ARG A 107 5.01 1.43 9.44
N ALA A 108 4.39 0.53 10.21
CA ALA A 108 4.87 0.16 11.53
C ALA A 108 6.31 -0.38 11.52
N LEU A 109 6.63 -1.25 10.56
CA LEU A 109 7.97 -1.82 10.40
C LEU A 109 9.00 -0.76 10.02
N ILE A 110 8.71 0.11 9.05
CA ILE A 110 9.63 1.17 8.61
C ILE A 110 9.92 2.14 9.76
N LEU A 111 8.90 2.57 10.48
CA LEU A 111 9.10 3.49 11.60
C LEU A 111 9.88 2.83 12.73
N SER A 112 9.64 1.55 13.04
CA SER A 112 10.41 0.82 14.05
C SER A 112 11.86 0.60 13.64
N GLU A 113 12.16 0.35 12.37
CA GLU A 113 13.53 0.20 11.86
C GLU A 113 14.26 1.55 11.83
N SER A 114 13.58 2.65 11.49
CA SER A 114 14.18 3.99 11.46
C SER A 114 14.59 4.52 12.85
N ASP A 115 13.95 4.01 13.91
CA ASP A 115 14.21 4.41 15.29
C ASP A 115 15.37 3.62 15.94
N LYS A 116 15.89 2.60 15.26
CA LYS A 116 16.98 1.77 15.78
C LYS A 116 18.34 2.45 15.58
N THR A 117 19.09 2.62 16.64
CA THR A 117 20.45 3.21 16.65
C THR A 117 21.45 2.45 15.76
N ARG A 118 21.18 1.21 15.39
CA ARG A 118 21.95 0.33 14.51
C ARG A 118 21.06 -0.35 13.47
N GLY A 119 19.96 0.31 13.10
CA GLY A 119 19.06 -0.19 12.06
C GLY A 119 19.62 -0.02 10.65
N SER A 120 18.91 -0.58 9.68
CA SER A 120 19.17 -0.32 8.28
C SER A 120 18.94 1.16 7.97
N TYR A 121 19.78 1.73 7.10
CA TYR A 121 19.56 3.09 6.64
C TYR A 121 18.28 3.15 5.79
N ILE A 122 17.33 3.96 6.21
CA ILE A 122 16.10 4.24 5.47
C ILE A 122 16.15 5.68 4.96
N PRO A 123 16.04 5.91 3.64
CA PRO A 123 16.02 7.26 3.08
C PRO A 123 14.91 8.12 3.69
N LEU A 124 15.20 9.39 3.95
CA LEU A 124 14.22 10.31 4.55
C LEU A 124 12.95 10.45 3.69
N GLY A 125 13.09 10.43 2.37
CA GLY A 125 11.94 10.41 1.45
C GLY A 125 11.02 9.23 1.68
N THR A 126 11.59 8.03 1.88
CA THR A 126 10.82 6.83 2.22
C THR A 126 10.10 6.99 3.56
N ILE A 127 10.80 7.47 4.61
CA ILE A 127 10.18 7.72 5.91
C ILE A 127 9.02 8.72 5.78
N ASN A 128 9.23 9.81 5.03
CA ASN A 128 8.20 10.83 4.81
C ASN A 128 6.95 10.28 4.11
N ASN A 129 7.10 9.34 3.15
CA ASN A 129 5.98 8.67 2.52
C ASN A 129 5.15 7.87 3.53
N PHE A 130 5.81 7.04 4.33
CA PHE A 130 5.11 6.25 5.34
C PHE A 130 4.57 7.08 6.51
N LEU A 131 5.10 8.29 6.74
CA LEU A 131 4.53 9.29 7.65
C LEU A 131 3.45 10.15 6.99
N LYS A 132 3.23 10.03 5.66
CA LYS A 132 2.32 10.85 4.87
C LYS A 132 2.61 12.36 4.98
N LYS A 133 3.87 12.74 5.09
CA LYS A 133 4.27 14.15 5.20
C LYS A 133 4.13 14.93 3.90
N THR A 134 4.09 14.24 2.77
CA THR A 134 3.87 14.83 1.44
C THR A 134 2.40 15.00 1.11
N THR A 135 1.50 14.31 1.84
CA THR A 135 0.05 14.40 1.63
C THR A 135 -0.41 15.83 1.90
N ASN A 136 -0.97 16.44 0.87
CA ASN A 136 -1.55 17.77 0.96
C ASN A 136 -2.90 17.66 1.70
N THR A 137 -2.92 18.15 2.93
CA THR A 137 -4.17 18.22 3.68
C THR A 137 -4.79 19.58 3.45
N ASP A 138 -5.90 19.63 2.74
CA ASP A 138 -6.85 20.72 2.95
C ASP A 138 -7.15 20.77 4.45
N LYS A 139 -7.15 21.98 5.02
CA LYS A 139 -7.17 22.23 6.47
C LYS A 139 -8.26 21.50 7.25
N ASP A 140 -9.25 20.93 6.55
CA ASP A 140 -10.43 20.27 7.11
C ASP A 140 -10.44 18.73 6.98
N LYS A 141 -9.41 18.10 6.36
CA LYS A 141 -9.35 16.65 6.21
C LYS A 141 -8.28 16.04 7.11
N SER A 142 -8.69 15.13 7.97
CA SER A 142 -7.75 14.34 8.77
C SER A 142 -6.90 13.42 7.88
N ILE A 143 -5.59 13.33 8.16
CA ILE A 143 -4.71 12.40 7.45
C ILE A 143 -5.13 10.97 7.75
N LYS A 144 -5.51 10.21 6.72
CA LYS A 144 -5.85 8.79 6.83
C LYS A 144 -4.55 7.98 6.82
N VAL A 145 -4.16 7.44 7.96
CA VAL A 145 -2.88 6.73 8.14
C VAL A 145 -2.98 5.21 7.94
N SER A 146 -4.17 4.70 7.67
CA SER A 146 -4.47 3.27 7.54
C SER A 146 -4.15 2.67 6.18
N TYR A 147 -4.13 3.48 5.12
CA TYR A 147 -3.86 3.06 3.74
C TYR A 147 -3.14 4.15 2.94
N TRP A 148 -2.59 3.79 1.79
CA TRP A 148 -2.00 4.71 0.81
C TRP A 148 -3.03 4.95 -0.31
N SER A 149 -3.53 6.18 -0.43
CA SER A 149 -4.56 6.55 -1.41
C SER A 149 -3.97 6.98 -2.75
N THR A 150 -4.82 7.13 -3.76
CA THR A 150 -4.45 7.75 -5.04
C THR A 150 -3.98 9.18 -4.82
N GLN A 151 -4.67 9.95 -3.96
CA GLN A 151 -4.28 11.32 -3.63
C GLN A 151 -2.89 11.39 -2.98
N ASP A 152 -2.57 10.46 -2.06
CA ASP A 152 -1.22 10.40 -1.47
C ASP A 152 -0.15 10.18 -2.55
N ALA A 153 -0.41 9.31 -3.52
CA ALA A 153 0.50 9.02 -4.62
C ALA A 153 0.67 10.22 -5.56
N GLU A 154 -0.41 10.95 -5.84
CA GLU A 154 -0.37 12.18 -6.63
C GLU A 154 0.41 13.28 -5.91
N ASP A 155 0.11 13.54 -4.64
CA ASP A 155 0.79 14.56 -3.84
C ASP A 155 2.30 14.27 -3.74
N TYR A 156 2.65 13.01 -3.53
CA TYR A 156 4.07 12.60 -3.52
C TYR A 156 4.73 12.78 -4.89
N THR A 157 4.04 12.48 -5.97
CA THR A 157 4.53 12.72 -7.33
C THR A 157 4.78 14.21 -7.59
N GLU A 158 3.88 15.07 -7.14
CA GLU A 158 4.05 16.52 -7.24
C GLU A 158 5.22 17.02 -6.37
N ASP A 159 5.43 16.43 -5.21
CA ASP A 159 6.59 16.75 -4.36
C ASP A 159 7.91 16.38 -5.05
N ILE A 160 7.98 15.19 -5.66
CA ILE A 160 9.13 14.78 -6.48
C ILE A 160 9.37 15.79 -7.63
N LYS A 161 8.33 16.19 -8.35
CA LYS A 161 8.45 17.17 -9.45
C LYS A 161 9.02 18.49 -8.96
N LYS A 162 8.53 19.01 -7.83
CA LYS A 162 9.05 20.25 -7.22
C LYS A 162 10.51 20.15 -6.87
N LEU A 163 10.95 19.01 -6.30
CA LEU A 163 12.36 18.78 -5.97
C LEU A 163 13.25 18.67 -7.21
N LEU A 164 12.72 18.16 -8.31
CA LEU A 164 13.47 17.96 -9.55
C LEU A 164 13.46 19.18 -10.48
N VAL A 165 12.65 20.19 -10.22
CA VAL A 165 12.50 21.35 -11.12
C VAL A 165 13.82 22.06 -11.42
N GLU A 166 14.72 22.11 -10.45
CA GLU A 166 16.05 22.75 -10.60
C GLU A 166 16.99 21.97 -11.52
N PHE A 167 16.72 20.69 -11.73
CA PHE A 167 17.53 19.78 -12.56
C PHE A 167 16.95 19.62 -13.97
N LEU A 168 15.77 20.17 -14.25
CA LEU A 168 15.18 20.12 -15.58
C LEU A 168 15.89 21.10 -16.52
N PRO A 169 16.03 20.75 -17.83
CA PRO A 169 16.56 21.68 -18.82
C PRO A 169 15.73 22.98 -18.80
N LYS A 170 16.39 24.10 -18.59
CA LYS A 170 15.75 25.39 -18.79
C LYS A 170 15.36 25.48 -20.25
N SER A 171 14.09 25.70 -20.55
CA SER A 171 13.63 25.95 -21.92
C SER A 171 14.47 27.08 -22.51
N ILE A 172 15.12 26.79 -23.65
CA ILE A 172 15.86 27.78 -24.45
C ILE A 172 14.87 28.71 -25.10
#